data_6d76be39a9f93c43a76d78824e0ca6ca
#
_entry.id   6d76be39a9f93c43a76d78824e0ca6ca
#
_cell.length_a   1.000
_cell.length_b   1.000
_cell.length_c   1.000
_cell.angle_alpha   90.00
_cell.angle_beta   90.00
_cell.angle_gamma   90.00
#
_symmetry.space_group_name_H-M   'P 1'
#
loop_
_entity.id
_entity.type
_entity.pdbx_description
1 polymer ?
#
loop_
_entity_poly.entity_id
_entity_poly.type
_entity_poly.pdbx_seq_one_letter_code
_entity_poly.pdbx_strand_id
1 'polypeptide(L)'
;MAICLEFELVMIRGTVAEYTFGSCLKEKDRVFEVDIPKLISGETSMDTPMDEVVKLKNDKQSQSMANRVFGKIYKHYLEHHEYVSKGGYYA
;
A
#
# COMPACT_ATOMS: atom_id res chain seq x y z
N MET A 1 -14.45 -11.26 -12.65
CA MET A 1 -14.46 -9.81 -12.92
C MET A 1 -13.04 -9.28 -12.79
N ALA A 2 -12.57 -8.58 -13.79
CA ALA A 2 -11.22 -8.04 -13.76
C ALA A 2 -11.12 -6.85 -12.81
N ILE A 3 -10.05 -6.83 -12.03
CA ILE A 3 -9.74 -5.71 -11.12
C ILE A 3 -8.51 -5.04 -11.69
N CYS A 4 -8.57 -3.72 -11.83
CA CYS A 4 -7.44 -2.93 -12.29
C CYS A 4 -7.23 -1.76 -11.32
N LEU A 5 -6.11 -1.76 -10.62
CA LEU A 5 -5.74 -0.73 -9.68
C LEU A 5 -4.37 -0.18 -10.04
N GLU A 6 -4.19 1.12 -9.85
CA GLU A 6 -2.89 1.77 -10.02
C GLU A 6 -2.54 2.52 -8.75
N PHE A 7 -1.25 2.59 -8.44
CA PHE A 7 -0.78 3.27 -7.25
C PHE A 7 0.52 4.02 -7.54
N GLU A 8 0.77 5.05 -6.73
CA GLU A 8 1.96 5.89 -6.86
C GLU A 8 2.44 6.35 -5.49
N LEU A 9 3.75 6.30 -5.28
CA LEU A 9 4.37 6.78 -4.05
C LEU A 9 4.34 8.31 -4.02
N VAL A 10 3.80 8.87 -2.94
CA VAL A 10 3.72 10.32 -2.74
C VAL A 10 4.92 10.83 -1.96
N MET A 11 5.21 10.20 -0.83
CA MET A 11 6.32 10.62 0.03
C MET A 11 6.72 9.50 0.98
N ILE A 12 7.94 9.62 1.52
CA ILE A 12 8.44 8.74 2.57
C ILE A 12 8.84 9.64 3.73
N ARG A 13 8.35 9.30 4.95
CA ARG A 13 8.73 10.00 6.18
C ARG A 13 9.37 8.97 7.10
N GLY A 14 10.71 8.99 7.20
CA GLY A 14 11.41 7.95 7.94
C GLY A 14 11.20 6.59 7.29
N THR A 15 10.48 5.68 7.97
CA THR A 15 10.18 4.36 7.44
C THR A 15 8.74 4.25 6.89
N VAL A 16 7.95 5.31 7.04
CA VAL A 16 6.55 5.33 6.61
C VAL A 16 6.44 5.84 5.18
N ALA A 17 5.81 5.07 4.32
CA ALA A 17 5.52 5.47 2.95
C ALA A 17 4.05 5.81 2.79
N GLU A 18 3.77 6.89 2.07
CA GLU A 18 2.41 7.30 1.74
C GLU A 18 2.19 7.09 0.26
N TYR A 19 1.09 6.40 -0.09
CA TYR A 19 0.74 6.08 -1.47
C TYR A 19 -0.64 6.59 -1.81
N THR A 20 -0.82 7.03 -3.07
CA THR A 20 -2.14 7.22 -3.65
C THR A 20 -2.48 6.02 -4.51
N PHE A 21 -3.76 5.69 -4.62
CA PHE A 21 -4.20 4.60 -5.47
C PHE A 21 -5.63 4.83 -5.95
N GLY A 22 -5.99 4.11 -7.00
CA GLY A 22 -7.34 4.17 -7.55
C GLY A 22 -7.50 3.14 -8.66
N SER A 23 -8.71 3.06 -9.21
CA SER A 23 -8.99 2.20 -10.35
C SER A 23 -8.29 2.73 -11.60
N CYS A 24 -7.89 1.83 -12.50
CA CYS A 24 -7.28 2.24 -13.76
C CYS A 24 -8.21 3.18 -14.53
N LEU A 25 -7.62 4.17 -15.21
CA LEU A 25 -8.32 5.21 -15.98
C LEU A 25 -9.15 6.16 -15.12
N LYS A 26 -8.99 6.12 -13.80
CA LYS A 26 -9.63 7.04 -12.88
C LYS A 26 -8.58 7.73 -12.04
N GLU A 27 -8.95 8.82 -11.37
CA GLU A 27 -8.03 9.53 -10.51
C GLU A 27 -7.62 8.67 -9.32
N LYS A 28 -6.35 8.77 -8.94
CA LYS A 28 -5.82 8.12 -7.74
C LYS A 28 -6.12 9.04 -6.55
N ASP A 29 -7.36 9.02 -6.08
CA ASP A 29 -7.84 9.91 -5.03
C ASP A 29 -7.86 9.28 -3.64
N ARG A 30 -7.49 8.00 -3.53
CA ARG A 30 -7.42 7.32 -2.26
C ARG A 30 -5.97 7.28 -1.77
N VAL A 31 -5.79 7.45 -0.47
CA VAL A 31 -4.45 7.57 0.13
C VAL A 31 -4.34 6.62 1.31
N PHE A 32 -3.20 5.93 1.41
CA PHE A 32 -2.91 5.12 2.58
C PHE A 32 -1.43 5.26 2.97
N GLU A 33 -1.14 4.88 4.22
CA GLU A 33 0.22 4.85 4.73
C GLU A 33 0.59 3.44 5.15
N VAL A 34 1.86 3.08 5.00
CA VAL A 34 2.37 1.77 5.39
C VAL A 34 3.81 1.91 5.88
N ASP A 35 4.16 1.09 6.88
CA ASP A 35 5.51 1.03 7.42
C ASP A 35 6.02 -0.40 7.30
N ILE A 36 6.59 -0.75 6.15
CA ILE A 36 7.11 -2.10 5.88
C ILE A 36 8.35 -2.42 6.73
N PRO A 37 9.32 -1.52 6.91
CA PRO A 37 10.46 -1.81 7.78
C PRO A 37 10.07 -2.25 9.18
N LYS A 38 9.07 -1.63 9.80
CA LYS A 38 8.59 -2.04 11.13
C LYS A 38 7.94 -3.42 11.10
N LEU A 39 7.24 -3.74 10.02
CA LEU A 39 6.61 -5.04 9.87
C LEU A 39 7.66 -6.14 9.73
N ILE A 40 8.71 -5.90 8.94
CA ILE A 40 9.80 -6.85 8.73
C ILE A 40 10.62 -7.04 10.00
N SER A 41 10.89 -5.95 10.72
CA SER A 41 11.72 -5.99 11.95
C SER A 41 11.01 -6.65 13.13
N GLY A 42 9.69 -6.81 13.05
CA GLY A 42 8.89 -7.35 14.14
C GLY A 42 8.38 -6.31 15.12
N GLU A 43 8.68 -5.02 14.92
CA GLU A 43 8.12 -3.95 15.75
C GLU A 43 6.61 -3.89 15.62
N THR A 44 6.10 -4.18 14.40
CA THR A 44 4.66 -4.35 14.16
C THR A 44 4.40 -5.84 14.09
N SER A 45 3.53 -6.34 14.97
CA SER A 45 3.21 -7.76 15.02
C SER A 45 2.53 -8.21 13.73
N MET A 46 2.85 -9.44 13.29
CA MET A 46 2.17 -10.04 12.14
C MET A 46 0.70 -10.32 12.41
N ASP A 47 0.29 -10.29 13.68
CA ASP A 47 -1.11 -10.44 14.08
C ASP A 47 -1.86 -9.11 14.04
N THR A 48 -1.19 -8.00 13.72
CA THR A 48 -1.82 -6.70 13.62
C THR A 48 -2.86 -6.70 12.50
N PRO A 49 -4.09 -6.22 12.75
CA PRO A 49 -5.10 -6.14 11.69
C PRO A 49 -4.62 -5.32 10.49
N MET A 50 -5.07 -5.71 9.29
CA MET A 50 -4.63 -5.04 8.06
C MET A 50 -4.98 -3.56 8.01
N ASP A 51 -6.09 -3.15 8.65
CA ASP A 51 -6.46 -1.75 8.67
C ASP A 51 -5.55 -0.90 9.56
N GLU A 52 -4.73 -1.54 10.38
CA GLU A 52 -3.69 -0.86 11.16
C GLU A 52 -2.35 -0.90 10.46
N VAL A 53 -2.10 -1.91 9.63
CA VAL A 53 -0.88 -2.03 8.84
C VAL A 53 -0.95 -1.11 7.62
N VAL A 54 -2.08 -1.14 6.92
CA VAL A 54 -2.37 -0.30 5.76
C VAL A 54 -3.44 0.71 6.19
N LYS A 55 -3.00 1.91 6.55
CA LYS A 55 -3.88 2.93 7.11
C LYS A 55 -4.44 3.84 6.03
N LEU A 56 -5.72 3.63 5.70
CA LEU A 56 -6.42 4.54 4.79
C LEU A 56 -6.64 5.89 5.46
N LYS A 57 -6.34 6.95 4.75
CA LYS A 57 -6.44 8.31 5.29
C LYS A 57 -7.76 8.98 4.97
N ASN A 58 -8.41 8.60 3.88
CA ASN A 58 -9.60 9.32 3.42
C ASN A 58 -10.79 8.44 3.00
N ASP A 59 -10.65 7.10 2.99
CA ASP A 59 -11.76 6.22 2.60
C ASP A 59 -11.55 4.81 3.16
N LYS A 60 -12.27 4.49 4.23
CA LYS A 60 -12.17 3.17 4.86
C LYS A 60 -12.85 2.07 4.06
N GLN A 61 -13.76 2.43 3.15
CA GLN A 61 -14.47 1.43 2.34
C GLN A 61 -13.58 0.77 1.29
N SER A 62 -12.42 1.36 1.01
CA SER A 62 -11.46 0.86 0.04
C SER A 62 -10.38 -0.03 0.68
N GLN A 63 -10.58 -0.51 1.90
CA GLN A 63 -9.55 -1.28 2.61
C GLN A 63 -9.13 -2.53 1.83
N SER A 64 -10.06 -3.26 1.23
CA SER A 64 -9.72 -4.47 0.47
C SER A 64 -8.86 -4.13 -0.75
N MET A 65 -9.14 -3.01 -1.41
CA MET A 65 -8.35 -2.55 -2.56
C MET A 65 -6.95 -2.13 -2.11
N ALA A 66 -6.87 -1.39 -0.99
CA ALA A 66 -5.60 -0.98 -0.42
C ALA A 66 -4.75 -2.19 -0.02
N ASN A 67 -5.37 -3.23 0.54
CA ASN A 67 -4.67 -4.44 0.93
C ASN A 67 -4.06 -5.15 -0.29
N ARG A 68 -4.74 -5.15 -1.42
CA ARG A 68 -4.22 -5.73 -2.66
C ARG A 68 -3.04 -4.95 -3.19
N VAL A 69 -3.14 -3.62 -3.18
CA VAL A 69 -2.04 -2.74 -3.58
C VAL A 69 -0.85 -2.93 -2.63
N PHE A 70 -1.11 -3.01 -1.34
CA PHE A 70 -0.07 -3.26 -0.34
C PHE A 70 0.70 -4.54 -0.64
N GLY A 71 0.01 -5.61 -1.04
CA GLY A 71 0.65 -6.87 -1.37
C GLY A 71 1.72 -6.72 -2.45
N LYS A 72 1.45 -5.91 -3.46
CA LYS A 72 2.43 -5.63 -4.53
C LYS A 72 3.62 -4.82 -4.00
N ILE A 73 3.34 -3.82 -3.16
CA ILE A 73 4.37 -2.97 -2.57
C ILE A 73 5.27 -3.80 -1.64
N TYR A 74 4.65 -4.65 -0.81
CA TYR A 74 5.37 -5.50 0.13
C TYR A 74 6.29 -6.47 -0.60
N LYS A 75 5.80 -7.12 -1.65
CA LYS A 75 6.60 -8.04 -2.44
C LYS A 75 7.80 -7.34 -3.07
N HIS A 76 7.58 -6.16 -3.64
CA HIS A 76 8.65 -5.37 -4.23
C HIS A 76 9.71 -5.02 -3.17
N TYR A 77 9.26 -4.62 -1.99
CA TYR A 77 10.17 -4.26 -0.90
C TYR A 77 11.03 -5.45 -0.47
N LEU A 78 10.43 -6.64 -0.37
CA LEU A 78 11.18 -7.85 -0.02
C LEU A 78 12.25 -8.19 -1.07
N GLU A 79 11.98 -7.93 -2.34
CA GLU A 79 12.91 -8.24 -3.42
C GLU A 79 14.00 -7.19 -3.60
N HIS A 80 13.67 -5.91 -3.40
CA HIS A 80 14.57 -4.80 -3.74
C HIS A 80 14.99 -3.94 -2.54
N HIS A 81 14.43 -4.17 -1.36
CA HIS A 81 14.73 -3.41 -0.12
C HIS A 81 14.43 -1.92 -0.26
N GLU A 82 13.45 -1.58 -1.08
CA GLU A 82 13.02 -0.20 -1.28
C GLU A 82 11.54 -0.14 -1.61
N TYR A 83 10.92 1.02 -1.35
CA TYR A 83 9.54 1.24 -1.72
C TYR A 83 9.44 1.45 -3.24
N VAL A 84 8.50 0.73 -3.87
CA VAL A 84 8.23 0.91 -5.30
C VAL A 84 7.62 2.30 -5.53
N SER A 85 8.06 2.98 -6.59
CA SER A 85 7.59 4.34 -6.86
C SER A 85 6.19 4.39 -7.47
N LYS A 86 5.84 3.40 -8.28
CA LYS A 86 4.50 3.29 -8.88
C LYS A 86 4.31 1.88 -9.42
N GLY A 87 3.06 1.52 -9.62
CA GLY A 87 2.75 0.22 -10.19
C GLY A 87 1.27 0.00 -10.30
N GLY A 88 0.89 -1.25 -10.56
CA GLY A 88 -0.50 -1.62 -10.72
C GLY A 88 -0.77 -3.02 -10.20
N TYR A 89 -2.05 -3.28 -9.92
CA TYR A 89 -2.55 -4.59 -9.57
C TYR A 89 -3.64 -4.93 -10.57
N TYR A 90 -3.44 -6.03 -11.30
CA TYR A 90 -4.36 -6.47 -12.33
C TYR A 90 -4.76 -7.91 -12.06
N ALA A 91 -6.06 -8.16 -11.97
CA ALA A 91 -6.56 -9.49 -11.68
C ALA A 91 -7.78 -9.83 -12.52
#